data_712607678197a2d8d644a9b629e99630
#
_entry.id   712607678197a2d8d644a9b629e99630
#
_cell.length_a   1.000
_cell.length_b   1.000
_cell.length_c   1.000
_cell.angle_alpha   90.00
_cell.angle_beta   90.00
_cell.angle_gamma   90.00
#
_symmetry.space_group_name_H-M   'P 1'
#
loop_
_entity.id
_entity.type
_entity.pdbx_description
1 polymer ?
#
loop_
_entity_poly.entity_id
_entity_poly.type
_entity_poly.pdbx_seq_one_letter_code
_entity_poly.pdbx_strand_id
1 'polypeptide(L)'
;MEFNSLLQLIGDEPIFDSSILLAGNVDPKLIRIQLSRWVKAGKIYQLRRGLYSIAPPYQRIQPHPFLIANHLQKASYISLQSALSFYGLIPEVVNITTSVSTGRPELLDTPLGRFEFRHIKTELLTGYQMIELSGQHALVARPEKALLDLIYLQPGGDSNVYLKELRLQNTEKLDKDLLRKQVQKFNTPKLENAVKEILQIMSSKSEEFEDL
;
A
#
# COMPACT_ATOMS: atom_id res chain seq x y z
N MET A 1 30.94 -9.21 10.66
CA MET A 1 30.71 -7.77 10.36
C MET A 1 30.24 -7.08 11.64
N GLU A 2 30.78 -5.89 11.93
CA GLU A 2 30.34 -5.09 13.06
C GLU A 2 29.09 -4.27 12.74
N PHE A 3 28.36 -3.81 13.78
CA PHE A 3 27.13 -3.06 13.57
C PHE A 3 27.36 -1.69 12.91
N ASN A 4 28.48 -1.03 13.24
CA ASN A 4 28.85 0.23 12.60
C ASN A 4 29.12 0.06 11.09
N SER A 5 29.68 -1.06 10.69
CA SER A 5 29.87 -1.38 9.26
C SER A 5 28.53 -1.57 8.54
N LEU A 6 27.51 -2.15 9.22
CA LEU A 6 26.16 -2.23 8.69
C LEU A 6 25.58 -0.83 8.48
N LEU A 7 25.68 0.07 9.48
CA LEU A 7 25.16 1.43 9.38
C LEU A 7 25.81 2.23 8.23
N GLN A 8 27.12 2.05 8.03
CA GLN A 8 27.84 2.67 6.91
C GLN A 8 27.39 2.12 5.55
N LEU A 9 27.17 0.80 5.45
CA LEU A 9 26.76 0.14 4.22
C LEU A 9 25.33 0.54 3.80
N ILE A 10 24.41 0.64 4.77
CA ILE A 10 23.02 0.96 4.49
C ILE A 10 22.82 2.47 4.29
N GLY A 11 23.62 3.29 4.95
CA GLY A 11 23.48 4.75 4.86
C GLY A 11 22.12 5.24 5.37
N ASP A 12 21.39 5.94 4.50
CA ASP A 12 20.08 6.52 4.80
C ASP A 12 18.91 5.66 4.31
N GLU A 13 19.18 4.45 3.79
CA GLU A 13 18.11 3.56 3.34
C GLU A 13 17.23 3.11 4.51
N PRO A 14 15.91 3.41 4.51
CA PRO A 14 15.03 3.09 5.63
C PRO A 14 14.74 1.59 5.77
N ILE A 15 14.87 0.84 4.68
CA ILE A 15 14.64 -0.61 4.60
C ILE A 15 15.77 -1.26 3.80
N PHE A 16 16.23 -2.43 4.23
CA PHE A 16 17.26 -3.17 3.51
C PHE A 16 16.97 -4.66 3.44
N ASP A 17 17.37 -5.27 2.34
CA ASP A 17 17.35 -6.71 2.16
C ASP A 17 18.67 -7.32 2.65
N SER A 18 18.59 -8.49 3.30
CA SER A 18 19.78 -9.19 3.79
C SER A 18 20.73 -9.64 2.68
N SER A 19 20.29 -9.67 1.43
CA SER A 19 21.15 -10.00 0.28
C SER A 19 22.29 -8.99 0.09
N ILE A 20 22.11 -7.74 0.48
CA ILE A 20 23.17 -6.71 0.43
C ILE A 20 24.38 -7.10 1.27
N LEU A 21 24.17 -7.89 2.34
CA LEU A 21 25.22 -8.35 3.24
C LEU A 21 25.95 -9.60 2.73
N LEU A 22 25.44 -10.23 1.67
CA LEU A 22 26.00 -11.43 1.07
C LEU A 22 26.93 -11.09 -0.11
N ALA A 23 27.15 -9.81 -0.39
CA ALA A 23 28.11 -9.37 -1.39
C ALA A 23 29.53 -9.75 -0.96
N GLY A 24 30.25 -10.50 -1.81
CA GLY A 24 31.58 -11.01 -1.52
C GLY A 24 31.60 -12.46 -0.99
N ASN A 25 32.74 -12.89 -0.49
CA ASN A 25 32.94 -14.26 0.00
C ASN A 25 32.56 -14.39 1.49
N VAL A 26 31.27 -14.18 1.80
CA VAL A 26 30.77 -14.21 3.18
C VAL A 26 29.85 -15.43 3.38
N ASP A 27 30.07 -16.17 4.48
CA ASP A 27 29.19 -17.29 4.83
C ASP A 27 27.77 -16.80 5.21
N PRO A 28 26.72 -17.20 4.47
CA PRO A 28 25.33 -16.80 4.75
C PRO A 28 24.85 -17.19 6.15
N LYS A 29 25.40 -18.25 6.75
CA LYS A 29 25.05 -18.69 8.11
C LYS A 29 25.51 -17.67 9.14
N LEU A 30 26.73 -17.13 8.99
CA LEU A 30 27.28 -16.12 9.89
C LEU A 30 26.46 -14.83 9.82
N ILE A 31 26.05 -14.41 8.63
CA ILE A 31 25.18 -13.23 8.45
C ILE A 31 23.83 -13.43 9.15
N ARG A 32 23.17 -14.59 8.98
CA ARG A 32 21.91 -14.89 9.65
C ARG A 32 22.02 -14.84 11.19
N ILE A 33 23.10 -15.41 11.72
CA ILE A 33 23.38 -15.38 13.16
C ILE A 33 23.55 -13.93 13.63
N GLN A 34 24.28 -13.11 12.88
CA GLN A 34 24.53 -11.72 13.21
C GLN A 34 23.26 -10.89 13.17
N LEU A 35 22.44 -11.02 12.12
CA LEU A 35 21.14 -10.37 12.02
C LEU A 35 20.22 -10.77 13.19
N SER A 36 20.15 -12.05 13.53
CA SER A 36 19.37 -12.53 14.67
C SER A 36 19.83 -11.90 16.01
N ARG A 37 21.15 -11.75 16.20
CA ARG A 37 21.69 -11.07 17.40
C ARG A 37 21.29 -9.59 17.45
N TRP A 38 21.33 -8.90 16.32
CA TRP A 38 20.94 -7.49 16.26
C TRP A 38 19.44 -7.30 16.44
N VAL A 39 18.59 -8.19 15.94
CA VAL A 39 17.15 -8.18 16.22
C VAL A 39 16.90 -8.38 17.71
N LYS A 40 17.52 -9.38 18.34
CA LYS A 40 17.39 -9.65 19.78
C LYS A 40 17.90 -8.48 20.64
N ALA A 41 18.93 -7.77 20.18
CA ALA A 41 19.47 -6.59 20.85
C ALA A 41 18.67 -5.31 20.56
N GLY A 42 17.58 -5.36 19.81
CA GLY A 42 16.75 -4.20 19.46
C GLY A 42 17.43 -3.19 18.55
N LYS A 43 18.50 -3.58 17.85
CA LYS A 43 19.24 -2.67 16.95
C LYS A 43 18.62 -2.56 15.56
N ILE A 44 17.94 -3.63 15.12
CA ILE A 44 17.21 -3.70 13.87
C ILE A 44 15.85 -4.35 14.09
N TYR A 45 14.87 -3.96 13.30
CA TYR A 45 13.58 -4.63 13.18
C TYR A 45 13.60 -5.63 12.02
N GLN A 46 13.12 -6.83 12.25
CA GLN A 46 12.83 -7.77 11.18
C GLN A 46 11.38 -7.58 10.74
N LEU A 47 11.18 -7.10 9.52
CA LEU A 47 9.85 -6.87 8.94
C LEU A 47 9.28 -8.15 8.32
N ARG A 48 10.15 -8.91 7.68
CA ARG A 48 9.92 -10.23 7.10
C ARG A 48 11.25 -10.99 7.03
N ARG A 49 11.22 -12.27 6.75
CA ARG A 49 12.47 -13.03 6.50
C ARG A 49 13.27 -12.39 5.37
N GLY A 50 14.48 -11.96 5.68
CA GLY A 50 15.38 -11.30 4.73
C GLY A 50 15.18 -9.77 4.61
N LEU A 51 14.13 -9.19 5.17
CA LEU A 51 13.82 -7.76 5.09
C LEU A 51 13.90 -7.12 6.48
N TYR A 52 14.65 -6.04 6.58
CA TYR A 52 14.95 -5.39 7.85
C TYR A 52 14.87 -3.86 7.75
N SER A 53 14.74 -3.22 8.89
CA SER A 53 14.90 -1.77 9.08
C SER A 53 15.78 -1.51 10.29
N ILE A 54 16.54 -0.42 10.29
CA ILE A 54 17.30 0.02 11.48
C ILE A 54 16.30 0.50 12.54
N ALA A 55 16.55 0.12 13.80
CA ALA A 55 15.71 0.55 14.93
C ALA A 55 16.27 1.81 15.60
N PRO A 56 15.44 2.62 16.28
CA PRO A 56 15.93 3.69 17.15
C PRO A 56 16.88 3.14 18.24
N PRO A 57 17.88 3.90 18.68
CA PRO A 57 18.21 5.26 18.27
C PRO A 57 19.10 5.35 17.02
N TYR A 58 19.39 4.24 16.35
CA TYR A 58 20.30 4.18 15.21
C TYR A 58 19.63 4.51 13.87
N GLN A 59 18.29 4.52 13.84
CA GLN A 59 17.48 4.83 12.67
C GLN A 59 17.65 6.31 12.30
N ARG A 60 18.01 6.59 11.04
CA ARG A 60 18.13 7.95 10.51
C ARG A 60 16.84 8.41 9.86
N ILE A 61 16.22 7.53 9.07
CA ILE A 61 14.97 7.79 8.36
C ILE A 61 13.95 6.72 8.76
N GLN A 62 12.80 7.16 9.27
CA GLN A 62 11.70 6.26 9.58
C GLN A 62 11.05 5.81 8.27
N PRO A 63 10.95 4.51 7.99
CA PRO A 63 10.30 4.04 6.78
C PRO A 63 8.81 4.37 6.78
N HIS A 64 8.34 4.93 5.69
CA HIS A 64 6.92 5.17 5.49
C HIS A 64 6.16 3.83 5.34
N PRO A 65 4.96 3.66 5.95
CA PRO A 65 4.20 2.41 5.87
C PRO A 65 3.95 1.92 4.43
N PHE A 66 3.74 2.83 3.48
CA PHE A 66 3.53 2.49 2.08
C PHE A 66 4.79 1.90 1.43
N LEU A 67 5.96 2.45 1.73
CA LEU A 67 7.23 1.88 1.30
C LEU A 67 7.43 0.47 1.89
N ILE A 68 7.16 0.30 3.20
CA ILE A 68 7.26 -1.01 3.86
C ILE A 68 6.39 -2.04 3.14
N ALA A 69 5.13 -1.72 2.85
CA ALA A 69 4.20 -2.63 2.17
C ALA A 69 4.72 -3.07 0.80
N ASN A 70 5.25 -2.14 -0.02
CA ASN A 70 5.79 -2.48 -1.33
C ASN A 70 7.04 -3.39 -1.24
N HIS A 71 7.82 -3.30 -0.15
CA HIS A 71 8.95 -4.18 0.11
C HIS A 71 8.53 -5.53 0.70
N LEU A 72 7.49 -5.56 1.54
CA LEU A 72 6.97 -6.79 2.14
C LEU A 72 6.45 -7.77 1.10
N GLN A 73 5.74 -7.30 0.09
CA GLN A 73 5.25 -8.13 -1.00
C GLN A 73 5.55 -7.47 -2.35
N LYS A 74 6.44 -8.07 -3.12
CA LYS A 74 6.77 -7.62 -4.48
C LYS A 74 5.54 -7.72 -5.39
N ALA A 75 5.52 -6.94 -6.48
CA ALA A 75 4.38 -6.84 -7.37
C ALA A 75 3.07 -6.48 -6.62
N SER A 76 3.16 -5.50 -5.73
CA SER A 76 2.04 -4.92 -5.00
C SER A 76 2.04 -3.40 -5.13
N TYR A 77 0.90 -2.79 -4.88
CA TYR A 77 0.76 -1.35 -4.69
C TYR A 77 -0.28 -1.08 -3.58
N ILE A 78 -0.14 0.07 -2.92
CA ILE A 78 -1.11 0.54 -1.93
C ILE A 78 -2.43 0.79 -2.63
N SER A 79 -3.53 0.27 -2.08
CA SER A 79 -4.87 0.39 -2.64
C SER A 79 -5.94 0.33 -1.55
N LEU A 80 -7.20 0.19 -1.97
CA LEU A 80 -8.32 0.01 -1.06
C LEU A 80 -8.42 1.21 -0.10
N GLN A 81 -8.75 0.96 1.17
CA GLN A 81 -8.95 2.01 2.17
C GLN A 81 -7.70 2.87 2.38
N SER A 82 -6.49 2.29 2.37
CA SER A 82 -5.27 3.07 2.57
C SER A 82 -5.03 4.11 1.48
N ALA A 83 -5.25 3.76 0.22
CA ALA A 83 -5.12 4.72 -0.87
C ALA A 83 -6.28 5.73 -0.87
N LEU A 84 -7.52 5.28 -0.63
CA LEU A 84 -8.68 6.19 -0.56
C LEU A 84 -8.54 7.21 0.57
N SER A 85 -8.09 6.79 1.75
CA SER A 85 -7.82 7.68 2.88
C SER A 85 -6.66 8.64 2.58
N PHE A 86 -5.60 8.17 1.94
CA PHE A 86 -4.47 9.02 1.50
C PHE A 86 -4.91 10.17 0.58
N TYR A 87 -5.84 9.91 -0.33
CA TYR A 87 -6.41 10.95 -1.21
C TYR A 87 -7.52 11.77 -0.53
N GLY A 88 -7.93 11.40 0.69
CA GLY A 88 -9.04 12.03 1.41
C GLY A 88 -10.40 11.73 0.80
N LEU A 89 -10.54 10.60 0.13
CA LEU A 89 -11.80 10.16 -0.50
C LEU A 89 -12.74 9.48 0.48
N ILE A 90 -12.23 9.00 1.61
CA ILE A 90 -13.01 8.43 2.71
C ILE A 90 -12.61 9.08 4.03
N PRO A 91 -13.54 9.25 4.99
CA PRO A 91 -13.24 9.89 6.28
C PRO A 91 -12.53 8.97 7.28
N GLU A 92 -12.47 7.67 7.02
CA GLU A 92 -11.95 6.67 7.94
C GLU A 92 -10.43 6.80 8.13
N VAL A 93 -10.00 6.75 9.40
CA VAL A 93 -8.59 6.55 9.75
C VAL A 93 -8.22 5.09 9.59
N VAL A 94 -7.25 4.80 8.74
CA VAL A 94 -6.85 3.44 8.41
C VAL A 94 -5.64 3.02 9.25
N ASN A 95 -5.85 2.07 10.17
CA ASN A 95 -4.80 1.55 11.07
C ASN A 95 -4.01 0.38 10.46
N ILE A 96 -4.47 -0.18 9.35
CA ILE A 96 -3.84 -1.28 8.63
C ILE A 96 -3.51 -0.80 7.24
N THR A 97 -2.23 -0.88 6.85
CA THR A 97 -1.85 -0.53 5.48
C THR A 97 -2.35 -1.61 4.51
N THR A 98 -3.29 -1.24 3.64
CA THR A 98 -3.92 -2.15 2.69
C THR A 98 -3.30 -2.03 1.30
N SER A 99 -3.02 -3.17 0.70
CA SER A 99 -2.40 -3.30 -0.63
C SER A 99 -3.08 -4.37 -1.45
N VAL A 100 -2.96 -4.28 -2.76
CA VAL A 100 -3.29 -5.38 -3.67
C VAL A 100 -2.03 -5.90 -4.33
N SER A 101 -2.01 -7.19 -4.60
CA SER A 101 -0.91 -7.87 -5.27
C SER A 101 -1.38 -9.08 -6.07
N THR A 102 -0.52 -9.63 -6.90
CA THR A 102 -0.73 -10.92 -7.57
C THR A 102 -0.31 -12.11 -6.71
N GLY A 103 0.28 -11.84 -5.53
CA GLY A 103 0.67 -12.86 -4.56
C GLY A 103 -0.52 -13.43 -3.77
N ARG A 104 -0.21 -14.29 -2.82
CA ARG A 104 -1.23 -14.83 -1.89
C ARG A 104 -1.72 -13.73 -0.95
N PRO A 105 -3.02 -13.72 -0.63
CA PRO A 105 -3.52 -12.85 0.44
C PRO A 105 -2.77 -13.13 1.75
N GLU A 106 -2.39 -12.08 2.44
CA GLU A 106 -1.60 -12.19 3.67
C GLU A 106 -1.92 -11.01 4.61
N LEU A 107 -1.97 -11.28 5.90
CA LEU A 107 -1.99 -10.26 6.95
C LEU A 107 -0.70 -10.40 7.75
N LEU A 108 0.09 -9.34 7.79
CA LEU A 108 1.39 -9.32 8.45
C LEU A 108 1.39 -8.30 9.59
N ASP A 109 1.77 -8.77 10.77
CA ASP A 109 2.09 -7.91 11.91
C ASP A 109 3.62 -7.74 11.96
N THR A 110 4.08 -6.50 11.97
CA THR A 110 5.50 -6.14 12.07
C THR A 110 5.72 -5.15 13.20
N PRO A 111 6.95 -4.95 13.69
CA PRO A 111 7.24 -3.90 14.66
C PRO A 111 6.90 -2.48 14.18
N LEU A 112 6.71 -2.28 12.87
CA LEU A 112 6.42 -0.99 12.24
C LEU A 112 4.99 -0.85 11.72
N GLY A 113 4.08 -1.76 12.09
CA GLY A 113 2.67 -1.69 11.75
C GLY A 113 2.12 -2.98 11.14
N ARG A 114 0.82 -2.94 10.83
CA ARG A 114 0.06 -4.05 10.23
C ARG A 114 -0.17 -3.81 8.76
N PHE A 115 -0.03 -4.87 7.96
CA PHE A 115 -0.10 -4.81 6.50
C PHE A 115 -1.00 -5.92 5.98
N GLU A 116 -2.02 -5.55 5.21
CA GLU A 116 -2.93 -6.49 4.56
C GLU A 116 -2.70 -6.48 3.06
N PHE A 117 -2.54 -7.66 2.48
CA PHE A 117 -2.42 -7.87 1.04
C PHE A 117 -3.61 -8.66 0.53
N ARG A 118 -4.33 -8.08 -0.43
CA ARG A 118 -5.46 -8.72 -1.11
C ARG A 118 -5.01 -9.17 -2.51
N HIS A 119 -5.46 -10.35 -2.90
CA HIS A 119 -5.13 -10.87 -4.22
C HIS A 119 -5.95 -10.20 -5.32
N ILE A 120 -5.25 -9.79 -6.39
CA ILE A 120 -5.88 -9.33 -7.63
C ILE A 120 -5.30 -10.10 -8.82
N LYS A 121 -6.09 -10.28 -9.87
CA LYS A 121 -5.63 -10.92 -11.10
C LYS A 121 -4.51 -10.12 -11.76
N THR A 122 -3.56 -10.81 -12.39
CA THR A 122 -2.37 -10.18 -13.00
C THR A 122 -2.73 -9.11 -14.03
N GLU A 123 -3.74 -9.36 -14.87
CA GLU A 123 -4.23 -8.42 -15.86
C GLU A 123 -4.81 -7.12 -15.27
N LEU A 124 -5.22 -7.17 -14.01
CA LEU A 124 -5.75 -6.02 -13.28
C LEU A 124 -4.70 -5.28 -12.44
N LEU A 125 -3.46 -5.79 -12.39
CA LEU A 125 -2.36 -5.14 -11.66
C LEU A 125 -1.84 -3.91 -12.45
N THR A 126 -2.69 -2.92 -12.62
CA THR A 126 -2.45 -1.68 -13.38
C THR A 126 -3.10 -0.50 -12.68
N GLY A 127 -2.88 0.73 -13.15
CA GLY A 127 -3.58 1.93 -12.67
C GLY A 127 -3.00 2.48 -11.37
N TYR A 128 -1.75 2.19 -11.07
CA TYR A 128 -0.98 2.76 -9.95
C TYR A 128 0.12 3.68 -10.49
N GLN A 129 0.68 4.46 -9.61
CA GLN A 129 1.75 5.41 -9.88
C GLN A 129 2.74 5.46 -8.73
N MET A 130 3.94 5.94 -9.01
CA MET A 130 4.91 6.22 -7.96
C MET A 130 4.58 7.56 -7.30
N ILE A 131 4.49 7.56 -5.98
CA ILE A 131 4.24 8.74 -5.16
C ILE A 131 5.47 8.98 -4.28
N GLU A 132 5.89 10.24 -4.19
CA GLU A 132 6.89 10.68 -3.23
C GLU A 132 6.24 10.97 -1.88
N LEU A 133 6.83 10.44 -0.82
CA LEU A 133 6.36 10.52 0.56
C LEU A 133 7.54 10.89 1.47
N SER A 134 7.76 12.19 1.68
CA SER A 134 8.85 12.71 2.52
C SER A 134 10.23 12.15 2.12
N GLY A 135 10.57 12.24 0.84
CA GLY A 135 11.83 11.75 0.27
C GLY A 135 11.88 10.24 0.02
N GLN A 136 10.81 9.51 0.30
CA GLN A 136 10.66 8.09 0.01
C GLN A 136 9.65 7.89 -1.13
N HIS A 137 9.71 6.76 -1.82
CA HIS A 137 8.83 6.48 -2.93
C HIS A 137 8.03 5.19 -2.70
N ALA A 138 6.75 5.23 -3.03
CA ALA A 138 5.88 4.06 -2.98
C ALA A 138 4.96 3.97 -4.19
N LEU A 139 4.59 2.76 -4.57
CA LEU A 139 3.59 2.49 -5.59
C LEU A 139 2.20 2.55 -4.95
N VAL A 140 1.37 3.47 -5.44
CA VAL A 140 0.03 3.73 -4.90
C VAL A 140 -0.98 3.72 -6.06
N ALA A 141 -2.11 3.08 -5.88
CA ALA A 141 -3.22 3.13 -6.83
C ALA A 141 -3.64 4.58 -7.08
N ARG A 142 -4.01 4.92 -8.30
CA ARG A 142 -4.75 6.17 -8.56
C ARG A 142 -6.10 6.14 -7.83
N PRO A 143 -6.70 7.30 -7.54
CA PRO A 143 -7.98 7.37 -6.81
C PRO A 143 -9.05 6.43 -7.37
N GLU A 144 -9.25 6.46 -8.69
CA GLU A 144 -10.23 5.63 -9.41
C GLU A 144 -9.94 4.14 -9.25
N LYS A 145 -8.66 3.78 -9.36
CA LYS A 145 -8.22 2.39 -9.24
C LYS A 145 -8.40 1.86 -7.83
N ALA A 146 -8.07 2.66 -6.80
CA ALA A 146 -8.27 2.29 -5.41
C ALA A 146 -9.74 2.01 -5.10
N LEU A 147 -10.65 2.84 -5.63
CA LEU A 147 -12.09 2.69 -5.49
C LEU A 147 -12.59 1.41 -6.21
N LEU A 148 -12.16 1.18 -7.44
CA LEU A 148 -12.52 -0.01 -8.20
C LEU A 148 -12.00 -1.30 -7.55
N ASP A 149 -10.77 -1.30 -7.04
CA ASP A 149 -10.20 -2.45 -6.33
C ASP A 149 -11.02 -2.77 -5.08
N LEU A 150 -11.38 -1.73 -4.31
CA LEU A 150 -12.18 -1.90 -3.10
C LEU A 150 -13.53 -2.55 -3.41
N ILE A 151 -14.27 -2.02 -4.39
CA ILE A 151 -15.57 -2.56 -4.80
C ILE A 151 -15.43 -3.97 -5.36
N TYR A 152 -14.42 -4.21 -6.19
CA TYR A 152 -14.17 -5.51 -6.81
C TYR A 152 -13.95 -6.61 -5.79
N LEU A 153 -13.09 -6.35 -4.80
CA LEU A 153 -12.66 -7.32 -3.79
C LEU A 153 -13.65 -7.46 -2.62
N GLN A 154 -14.55 -6.49 -2.44
CA GLN A 154 -15.55 -6.52 -1.37
C GLN A 154 -16.78 -7.31 -1.79
N PRO A 155 -17.17 -8.41 -1.11
CA PRO A 155 -18.46 -9.03 -1.33
C PRO A 155 -19.60 -8.02 -1.17
N GLY A 156 -20.52 -7.94 -2.16
CA GLY A 156 -21.61 -6.95 -2.15
C GLY A 156 -21.17 -5.49 -2.26
N GLY A 157 -19.92 -5.24 -2.71
CA GLY A 157 -19.37 -3.89 -2.83
C GLY A 157 -20.09 -2.97 -3.84
N ASP A 158 -20.98 -3.54 -4.67
CA ASP A 158 -21.84 -2.82 -5.60
C ASP A 158 -23.21 -2.47 -5.02
N SER A 159 -23.51 -2.87 -3.79
CA SER A 159 -24.80 -2.56 -3.18
C SER A 159 -24.88 -1.06 -2.83
N ASN A 160 -26.06 -0.45 -3.04
CA ASN A 160 -26.30 0.96 -2.71
C ASN A 160 -26.03 1.27 -1.22
N VAL A 161 -26.29 0.29 -0.34
CA VAL A 161 -26.00 0.43 1.09
C VAL A 161 -24.49 0.59 1.29
N TYR A 162 -23.69 -0.32 0.74
CA TYR A 162 -22.23 -0.26 0.86
C TYR A 162 -21.63 1.02 0.24
N LEU A 163 -22.09 1.40 -0.96
CA LEU A 163 -21.60 2.61 -1.64
C LEU A 163 -21.89 3.88 -0.85
N LYS A 164 -23.05 3.96 -0.19
CA LYS A 164 -23.40 5.08 0.72
C LYS A 164 -22.56 5.04 2.00
N GLU A 165 -22.31 3.84 2.55
CA GLU A 165 -21.48 3.67 3.76
C GLU A 165 -20.02 4.06 3.54
N LEU A 166 -19.51 4.04 2.31
CA LEU A 166 -18.17 4.57 1.99
C LEU A 166 -18.05 6.06 2.27
N ARG A 167 -19.16 6.81 2.34
CA ARG A 167 -19.20 8.25 2.61
C ARG A 167 -18.16 9.02 1.79
N LEU A 168 -18.11 8.74 0.48
CA LEU A 168 -17.12 9.33 -0.42
C LEU A 168 -17.10 10.85 -0.30
N GLN A 169 -15.92 11.42 -0.11
CA GLN A 169 -15.65 12.84 0.02
C GLN A 169 -14.69 13.29 -1.08
N ASN A 170 -14.58 14.61 -1.31
CA ASN A 170 -13.64 15.16 -2.28
C ASN A 170 -13.70 14.46 -3.64
N THR A 171 -14.92 14.14 -4.09
CA THR A 171 -15.16 13.36 -5.30
C THR A 171 -14.75 14.09 -6.58
N GLU A 172 -14.48 15.39 -6.52
CA GLU A 172 -13.87 16.20 -7.56
C GLU A 172 -12.44 15.75 -7.94
N LYS A 173 -11.79 15.01 -7.04
CA LYS A 173 -10.47 14.38 -7.31
C LYS A 173 -10.55 13.14 -8.19
N LEU A 174 -11.76 12.61 -8.42
CA LEU A 174 -11.99 11.45 -9.28
C LEU A 174 -12.19 11.93 -10.73
N ASP A 175 -11.39 11.40 -11.63
CA ASP A 175 -11.59 11.57 -13.06
C ASP A 175 -12.69 10.60 -13.54
N LYS A 176 -13.85 11.15 -13.90
CA LYS A 176 -15.03 10.38 -14.35
C LYS A 176 -14.74 9.55 -15.60
N ASP A 177 -13.94 10.07 -16.53
CA ASP A 177 -13.64 9.38 -17.78
C ASP A 177 -12.60 8.28 -17.57
N LEU A 178 -11.61 8.53 -16.71
CA LEU A 178 -10.66 7.50 -16.30
C LEU A 178 -11.36 6.37 -15.55
N LEU A 179 -12.32 6.70 -14.66
CA LEU A 179 -13.13 5.71 -13.94
C LEU A 179 -13.91 4.81 -14.91
N ARG A 180 -14.61 5.41 -15.89
CA ARG A 180 -15.33 4.67 -16.94
C ARG A 180 -14.40 3.78 -17.78
N LYS A 181 -13.23 4.30 -18.17
CA LYS A 181 -12.23 3.55 -18.94
C LYS A 181 -11.63 2.39 -18.16
N GLN A 182 -11.38 2.58 -16.87
CA GLN A 182 -10.81 1.52 -16.04
C GLN A 182 -11.79 0.38 -15.76
N VAL A 183 -13.08 0.69 -15.53
CA VAL A 183 -14.14 -0.33 -15.33
C VAL A 183 -14.15 -1.35 -16.45
N GLN A 184 -13.99 -0.91 -17.70
CA GLN A 184 -14.01 -1.81 -18.87
C GLN A 184 -12.93 -2.91 -18.77
N LYS A 185 -11.78 -2.63 -18.13
CA LYS A 185 -10.71 -3.61 -17.94
C LYS A 185 -11.10 -4.74 -16.97
N PHE A 186 -11.94 -4.44 -15.99
CA PHE A 186 -12.42 -5.45 -15.05
C PHE A 186 -13.47 -6.37 -15.66
N ASN A 187 -14.21 -5.88 -16.65
CA ASN A 187 -15.23 -6.63 -17.39
C ASN A 187 -16.20 -7.39 -16.46
N THR A 188 -16.77 -6.70 -15.48
CA THR A 188 -17.71 -7.28 -14.52
C THR A 188 -18.94 -6.39 -14.35
N PRO A 189 -20.17 -6.95 -14.47
CA PRO A 189 -21.41 -6.20 -14.26
C PRO A 189 -21.46 -5.50 -12.90
N LYS A 190 -20.86 -6.14 -11.89
CA LYS A 190 -20.72 -5.59 -10.53
C LYS A 190 -20.13 -4.17 -10.55
N LEU A 191 -18.97 -3.99 -11.20
CA LEU A 191 -18.30 -2.71 -11.24
C LEU A 191 -18.99 -1.70 -12.16
N GLU A 192 -19.59 -2.16 -13.25
CA GLU A 192 -20.38 -1.29 -14.13
C GLU A 192 -21.56 -0.67 -13.38
N ASN A 193 -22.29 -1.47 -12.60
CA ASN A 193 -23.40 -1.00 -11.78
C ASN A 193 -22.92 -0.03 -10.69
N ALA A 194 -21.86 -0.39 -9.95
CA ALA A 194 -21.31 0.45 -8.90
C ALA A 194 -20.86 1.82 -9.44
N VAL A 195 -20.19 1.85 -10.59
CA VAL A 195 -19.72 3.12 -11.17
C VAL A 195 -20.89 4.01 -11.63
N LYS A 196 -21.98 3.42 -12.17
CA LYS A 196 -23.18 4.21 -12.48
C LYS A 196 -23.73 4.91 -11.24
N GLU A 197 -23.89 4.19 -10.13
CA GLU A 197 -24.34 4.76 -8.84
C GLU A 197 -23.38 5.83 -8.30
N ILE A 198 -22.07 5.58 -8.35
CA ILE A 198 -21.06 6.56 -7.91
C ILE A 198 -21.15 7.84 -8.74
N LEU A 199 -21.27 7.73 -10.05
CA LEU A 199 -21.39 8.88 -10.94
C LEU A 199 -22.68 9.68 -10.67
N GLN A 200 -23.77 9.03 -10.29
CA GLN A 200 -25.01 9.71 -9.85
C GLN A 200 -24.81 10.45 -8.53
N ILE A 201 -24.16 9.80 -7.54
CA ILE A 201 -23.82 10.44 -6.26
C ILE A 201 -22.92 11.66 -6.47
N MET A 202 -21.97 11.58 -7.41
CA MET A 202 -21.10 12.71 -7.74
C MET A 202 -21.84 13.87 -8.41
N SER A 203 -22.86 13.57 -9.23
CA SER A 203 -23.65 14.59 -9.93
C SER A 203 -24.59 15.32 -8.98
N SER A 204 -25.30 14.61 -8.10
CA SER A 204 -26.22 15.22 -7.12
C SER A 204 -25.49 16.13 -6.13
N LYS A 205 -24.26 15.80 -5.73
CA LYS A 205 -23.45 16.67 -4.88
C LYS A 205 -22.96 17.94 -5.57
N SER A 206 -22.74 17.91 -6.88
CA SER A 206 -22.33 19.10 -7.63
C SER A 206 -23.50 20.12 -7.73
N GLU A 207 -24.72 19.64 -7.89
CA GLU A 207 -25.92 20.50 -7.95
C GLU A 207 -26.23 21.19 -6.60
N GLU A 208 -26.01 20.50 -5.48
CA GLU A 208 -26.21 21.08 -4.13
C GLU A 208 -25.19 22.20 -3.81
N PHE A 209 -24.03 22.26 -4.46
CA PHE A 209 -23.01 23.30 -4.26
C PHE A 209 -23.17 24.49 -5.23
N GLU A 210 -23.89 24.36 -6.34
CA GLU A 210 -24.17 25.46 -7.28
C GLU A 210 -25.38 26.30 -6.86
N ASP A 211 -26.24 25.79 -5.97
CA ASP A 211 -27.42 26.46 -5.45
C ASP A 211 -27.18 27.27 -4.14
N LEU A 212 -25.93 27.41 -3.69
CA LEU A 212 -25.51 28.18 -2.51
C LEU A 212 -24.64 29.38 -2.91
#